data_96a2476641dbece2fb1e652e07412213
#
_entry.id   96a2476641dbece2fb1e652e07412213
#
_cell.length_a   1.000
_cell.length_b   1.000
_cell.length_c   1.000
_cell.angle_alpha   90.00
_cell.angle_beta   90.00
_cell.angle_gamma   90.00
#
_symmetry.space_group_name_H-M   'P 1'
#
loop_
_entity.id
_entity.type
_entity.pdbx_description
1 polymer ?
#
loop_
_entity_poly.entity_id
_entity_poly.type
_entity_poly.pdbx_seq_one_letter_code
_entity_poly.pdbx_strand_id
1 'polypeptide(L)'
;MNRNIIIAGVVIFVLGLSIAMGVTLSSEPVTAGLPEGEITVNGDPITPYSDGPDHSIGLPAPSFSGPGIDSKIIFVKNDGRAKAIVFLAHWCPHCQREVPIVQEYINVLGLPEGVDLIAVATSIDKSRENYPPTDWLQREGWSSPAIFDLNKEIAKAYGLTAFPYWVFIDKDFNILARRTGNIPQDLVGQLLNALAEN
;
A
#
# COMPACT_ATOMS: atom_id res chain seq x y z
N MET A 1 6.00 77.07 59.81
CA MET A 1 4.84 76.33 59.44
C MET A 1 5.19 75.40 58.27
N ASN A 2 5.67 74.25 58.58
CA ASN A 2 6.27 73.32 57.59
C ASN A 2 5.31 72.15 57.34
N ARG A 3 4.93 71.96 56.12
CA ARG A 3 4.21 70.78 55.71
C ARG A 3 5.10 69.94 54.82
N ASN A 4 5.58 68.84 55.38
CA ASN A 4 6.34 67.84 54.68
C ASN A 4 5.33 66.95 53.85
N ILE A 5 5.50 66.98 52.57
CA ILE A 5 4.80 66.07 51.66
C ILE A 5 5.73 64.87 51.40
N ILE A 6 5.31 63.74 51.89
CA ILE A 6 5.98 62.46 51.64
C ILE A 6 5.38 61.90 50.34
N ILE A 7 6.23 61.85 49.31
CA ILE A 7 5.87 61.18 48.05
C ILE A 7 6.23 59.70 48.20
N ALA A 8 5.23 58.87 48.35
CA ALA A 8 5.40 57.43 48.31
C ALA A 8 5.57 56.97 46.86
N GLY A 9 6.75 56.54 46.51
CA GLY A 9 7.01 55.93 45.20
C GLY A 9 6.44 54.51 45.15
N VAL A 10 5.48 54.32 44.26
CA VAL A 10 4.97 53.00 43.93
C VAL A 10 5.93 52.38 42.90
N VAL A 11 6.68 51.39 43.34
CA VAL A 11 7.50 50.55 42.44
C VAL A 11 6.58 49.49 41.87
N ILE A 12 6.20 49.64 40.61
CA ILE A 12 5.48 48.60 39.86
C ILE A 12 6.48 47.55 39.39
N PHE A 13 6.49 46.40 40.02
CA PHE A 13 7.24 45.22 39.57
C PHE A 13 6.48 44.58 38.43
N VAL A 14 6.87 44.85 37.18
CA VAL A 14 6.35 44.13 36.00
C VAL A 14 7.08 42.82 35.93
N LEU A 15 6.46 41.75 36.43
CA LEU A 15 6.86 40.37 36.18
C LEU A 15 6.55 40.03 34.71
N GLY A 16 7.58 40.11 33.87
CA GLY A 16 7.52 39.65 32.49
C GLY A 16 7.38 38.14 32.46
N LEU A 17 6.14 37.66 32.24
CA LEU A 17 5.87 36.24 31.98
C LEU A 17 6.29 35.93 30.54
N SER A 18 7.55 35.50 30.34
CA SER A 18 8.02 34.98 29.07
C SER A 18 7.34 33.63 28.81
N ILE A 19 6.25 33.64 28.06
CA ILE A 19 5.68 32.42 27.48
C ILE A 19 6.65 31.97 26.39
N ALA A 20 7.54 31.05 26.72
CA ALA A 20 8.28 30.31 25.72
C ALA A 20 7.25 29.43 24.98
N MET A 21 6.77 29.88 23.81
CA MET A 21 6.09 29.03 22.84
C MET A 21 7.12 27.99 22.38
N GLY A 22 7.14 26.86 23.05
CA GLY A 22 7.82 25.68 22.57
C GLY A 22 7.10 25.23 21.29
N VAL A 23 7.66 25.57 20.15
CA VAL A 23 7.28 24.91 18.88
C VAL A 23 7.76 23.48 19.01
N THR A 24 6.86 22.61 19.48
CA THR A 24 7.06 21.17 19.34
C THR A 24 6.98 20.90 17.83
N LEU A 25 8.12 20.71 17.20
CA LEU A 25 8.21 20.10 15.89
C LEU A 25 7.68 18.65 16.09
N SER A 26 6.37 18.49 15.97
CA SER A 26 5.75 17.20 15.83
C SER A 26 6.27 16.66 14.52
N SER A 27 7.25 15.75 14.58
CA SER A 27 7.57 14.92 13.42
C SER A 27 6.30 14.14 13.11
N GLU A 28 5.62 14.50 12.03
CA GLU A 28 4.48 13.73 11.54
C GLU A 28 4.90 12.26 11.46
N PRO A 29 4.08 11.32 11.94
CA PRO A 29 4.42 9.91 11.84
C PRO A 29 4.62 9.56 10.37
N VAL A 30 5.57 8.66 10.09
CA VAL A 30 5.90 8.19 8.72
C VAL A 30 4.67 7.67 7.97
N THR A 31 3.62 7.33 8.72
CA THR A 31 2.34 6.80 8.23
C THR A 31 1.30 7.87 7.93
N ALA A 32 1.62 9.17 8.05
CA ALA A 32 0.67 10.24 7.73
C ALA A 32 0.14 10.07 6.30
N GLY A 33 -1.18 9.92 6.15
CA GLY A 33 -1.85 9.66 4.88
C GLY A 33 -1.89 8.19 4.44
N LEU A 34 -1.36 7.26 5.26
CA LEU A 34 -1.46 5.83 5.00
C LEU A 34 -2.50 5.18 5.92
N PRO A 35 -3.21 4.14 5.45
CA PRO A 35 -4.16 3.41 6.27
C PRO A 35 -3.49 2.77 7.49
N GLU A 36 -4.17 2.83 8.62
CA GLU A 36 -3.72 2.19 9.86
C GLU A 36 -4.19 0.73 9.92
N GLY A 37 -3.34 -0.14 10.40
CA GLY A 37 -3.65 -1.55 10.60
C GLY A 37 -2.41 -2.44 10.55
N GLU A 38 -2.55 -3.63 11.09
CA GLU A 38 -1.50 -4.62 11.12
C GLU A 38 -1.56 -5.51 9.88
N ILE A 39 -0.38 -5.84 9.35
CA ILE A 39 -0.23 -6.89 8.34
C ILE A 39 -0.11 -8.22 9.05
N THR A 40 -0.87 -9.20 8.60
CA THR A 40 -0.72 -10.60 9.02
C THR A 40 -0.45 -11.46 7.80
N VAL A 41 0.56 -12.31 7.87
CA VAL A 41 0.88 -13.29 6.83
C VAL A 41 0.91 -14.67 7.45
N ASN A 42 0.22 -15.64 6.83
CA ASN A 42 0.18 -17.04 7.28
C ASN A 42 0.52 -17.99 6.14
N GLY A 43 1.30 -18.99 6.43
CA GLY A 43 1.83 -19.96 5.46
C GLY A 43 3.33 -19.76 5.24
N ASP A 44 3.93 -20.69 4.52
CA ASP A 44 5.36 -20.67 4.23
C ASP A 44 5.66 -19.64 3.13
N PRO A 45 6.71 -18.81 3.29
CA PRO A 45 7.16 -17.92 2.24
C PRO A 45 7.58 -18.69 0.98
N ILE A 46 7.18 -18.19 -0.17
CA ILE A 46 7.61 -18.75 -1.46
C ILE A 46 8.98 -18.20 -1.85
N THR A 47 9.71 -18.97 -2.67
CA THR A 47 11.07 -18.57 -3.09
C THR A 47 11.06 -17.25 -3.85
N PRO A 48 12.13 -16.43 -3.73
CA PRO A 48 12.28 -15.23 -4.55
C PRO A 48 12.12 -15.55 -6.04
N TYR A 49 11.35 -14.70 -6.75
CA TYR A 49 11.14 -14.88 -8.18
C TYR A 49 12.46 -14.67 -8.95
N SER A 50 12.73 -15.56 -9.90
CA SER A 50 13.85 -15.43 -10.83
C SER A 50 13.45 -15.91 -12.22
N ASP A 51 14.20 -15.48 -13.22
CA ASP A 51 14.03 -16.01 -14.58
C ASP A 51 14.43 -17.49 -14.60
N GLY A 52 13.57 -18.34 -15.15
CA GLY A 52 13.78 -19.78 -15.24
C GLY A 52 12.59 -20.59 -14.68
N PRO A 53 12.80 -21.88 -14.41
CA PRO A 53 11.74 -22.73 -13.83
C PRO A 53 11.29 -22.20 -12.46
N ASP A 54 10.00 -21.90 -12.34
CA ASP A 54 9.43 -21.43 -11.08
C ASP A 54 8.96 -22.61 -10.22
N HIS A 55 9.73 -22.93 -9.19
CA HIS A 55 9.43 -24.03 -8.28
C HIS A 55 8.30 -23.72 -7.28
N SER A 56 7.75 -22.50 -7.30
CA SER A 56 6.59 -22.15 -6.47
C SER A 56 5.25 -22.48 -7.13
N ILE A 57 5.23 -22.80 -8.42
CA ILE A 57 4.00 -23.21 -9.13
C ILE A 57 3.46 -24.49 -8.52
N GLY A 58 2.16 -24.48 -8.21
CA GLY A 58 1.46 -25.58 -7.56
C GLY A 58 1.62 -25.62 -6.04
N LEU A 59 2.45 -24.77 -5.43
CA LEU A 59 2.51 -24.67 -3.98
C LEU A 59 1.36 -23.80 -3.44
N PRO A 60 0.88 -24.09 -2.21
CA PRO A 60 -0.07 -23.22 -1.53
C PRO A 60 0.49 -21.78 -1.39
N ALA A 61 -0.34 -20.79 -1.75
CA ALA A 61 0.02 -19.39 -1.56
C ALA A 61 -0.06 -18.99 -0.08
N PRO A 62 0.85 -18.15 0.43
CA PRO A 62 0.67 -17.55 1.75
C PRO A 62 -0.62 -16.71 1.78
N SER A 63 -1.47 -16.92 2.78
CA SER A 63 -2.60 -16.02 3.01
C SER A 63 -2.16 -14.80 3.78
N PHE A 64 -2.84 -13.68 3.57
CA PHE A 64 -2.50 -12.44 4.28
C PHE A 64 -3.73 -11.56 4.50
N SER A 65 -3.58 -10.61 5.41
CA SER A 65 -4.52 -9.52 5.60
C SER A 65 -3.79 -8.23 5.94
N GLY A 66 -4.44 -7.13 5.65
CA GLY A 66 -3.89 -5.81 5.95
C GLY A 66 -4.89 -4.70 5.68
N PRO A 67 -4.52 -3.45 6.06
CA PRO A 67 -5.40 -2.31 5.90
C PRO A 67 -5.57 -1.94 4.42
N GLY A 68 -6.82 -1.76 4.03
CA GLY A 68 -7.21 -1.17 2.76
C GLY A 68 -7.19 0.35 2.80
N ILE A 69 -7.53 1.00 1.68
CA ILE A 69 -7.49 2.46 1.52
C ILE A 69 -8.40 3.20 2.53
N ASP A 70 -9.47 2.54 2.98
CA ASP A 70 -10.41 3.04 4.00
C ASP A 70 -10.12 2.51 5.41
N SER A 71 -8.92 2.00 5.64
CA SER A 71 -8.45 1.35 6.87
C SER A 71 -9.24 0.09 7.27
N LYS A 72 -10.18 -0.38 6.44
CA LYS A 72 -10.79 -1.68 6.67
C LYS A 72 -9.81 -2.79 6.33
N ILE A 73 -9.82 -3.84 7.13
CA ILE A 73 -8.95 -4.99 6.90
C ILE A 73 -9.47 -5.81 5.72
N ILE A 74 -8.61 -5.99 4.74
CA ILE A 74 -8.83 -6.84 3.58
C ILE A 74 -8.15 -8.19 3.85
N PHE A 75 -8.85 -9.28 3.59
CA PHE A 75 -8.34 -10.65 3.73
C PHE A 75 -8.12 -11.25 2.35
N VAL A 76 -6.93 -11.80 2.12
CA VAL A 76 -6.58 -12.58 0.94
C VAL A 76 -6.25 -14.00 1.39
N LYS A 77 -7.18 -14.91 1.15
CA LYS A 77 -7.13 -16.30 1.63
C LYS A 77 -7.91 -17.21 0.69
N ASN A 78 -7.84 -18.50 0.93
CA ASN A 78 -8.69 -19.45 0.23
C ASN A 78 -10.17 -19.20 0.58
N ASP A 79 -10.95 -18.81 -0.42
CA ASP A 79 -12.39 -18.58 -0.36
C ASP A 79 -13.11 -19.16 -1.60
N GLY A 80 -12.41 -20.01 -2.36
CA GLY A 80 -12.94 -20.64 -3.57
C GLY A 80 -12.93 -19.74 -4.80
N ARG A 81 -12.26 -18.56 -4.74
CA ARG A 81 -12.14 -17.63 -5.86
C ARG A 81 -10.67 -17.52 -6.25
N ALA A 82 -10.39 -17.44 -7.54
CA ALA A 82 -9.05 -17.20 -8.04
C ALA A 82 -8.58 -15.75 -7.73
N LYS A 83 -7.28 -15.54 -7.56
CA LYS A 83 -6.71 -14.24 -7.21
C LYS A 83 -5.65 -13.83 -8.22
N ALA A 84 -5.76 -12.60 -8.74
CA ALA A 84 -4.66 -11.89 -9.37
C ALA A 84 -4.14 -10.86 -8.37
N ILE A 85 -2.90 -11.02 -7.92
CA ILE A 85 -2.27 -10.09 -6.98
C ILE A 85 -1.21 -9.31 -7.73
N VAL A 86 -1.28 -7.98 -7.68
CA VAL A 86 -0.26 -7.10 -8.26
C VAL A 86 0.46 -6.32 -7.16
N PHE A 87 1.78 -6.48 -7.07
CA PHE A 87 2.64 -5.71 -6.19
C PHE A 87 3.12 -4.46 -6.91
N LEU A 88 2.89 -3.32 -6.27
CA LEU A 88 3.13 -2.00 -6.84
C LEU A 88 3.99 -1.15 -5.91
N ALA A 89 4.90 -0.37 -6.49
CA ALA A 89 5.56 0.73 -5.78
C ALA A 89 5.15 2.06 -6.44
N HIS A 90 4.63 3.00 -5.67
CA HIS A 90 4.08 4.27 -6.15
C HIS A 90 5.08 5.11 -6.97
N TRP A 91 6.36 4.95 -6.68
CA TRP A 91 7.48 5.64 -7.34
C TRP A 91 8.05 4.88 -8.54
N CYS A 92 7.59 3.67 -8.82
CA CYS A 92 8.11 2.86 -9.93
C CYS A 92 7.47 3.28 -11.26
N PRO A 93 8.25 3.75 -12.27
CA PRO A 93 7.68 4.18 -13.56
C PRO A 93 6.93 3.07 -14.30
N HIS A 94 7.32 1.82 -14.09
CA HIS A 94 6.61 0.68 -14.68
C HIS A 94 5.23 0.47 -14.03
N CYS A 95 5.13 0.63 -12.69
CA CYS A 95 3.84 0.57 -11.99
C CYS A 95 2.91 1.71 -12.40
N GLN A 96 3.47 2.92 -12.57
CA GLN A 96 2.71 4.09 -13.02
C GLN A 96 2.12 3.90 -14.43
N ARG A 97 2.73 3.09 -15.27
CA ARG A 97 2.17 2.70 -16.58
C ARG A 97 1.19 1.55 -16.48
N GLU A 98 1.41 0.60 -15.57
CA GLU A 98 0.58 -0.58 -15.40
C GLU A 98 -0.83 -0.25 -14.86
N VAL A 99 -0.88 0.58 -13.81
CA VAL A 99 -2.13 0.88 -13.11
C VAL A 99 -3.23 1.41 -14.04
N PRO A 100 -3.02 2.45 -14.87
CA PRO A 100 -4.06 2.93 -15.78
C PRO A 100 -4.48 1.89 -16.83
N ILE A 101 -3.56 1.06 -17.31
CA ILE A 101 -3.87 0.01 -18.29
C ILE A 101 -4.81 -1.03 -17.70
N VAL A 102 -4.51 -1.50 -16.49
CA VAL A 102 -5.33 -2.48 -15.77
C VAL A 102 -6.67 -1.87 -15.38
N GLN A 103 -6.68 -0.61 -14.92
CA GLN A 103 -7.91 0.08 -14.55
C GLN A 103 -8.82 0.32 -15.76
N GLU A 104 -8.27 0.68 -16.92
CA GLU A 104 -9.05 0.81 -18.15
C GLU A 104 -9.71 -0.51 -18.54
N TYR A 105 -8.97 -1.63 -18.47
CA TYR A 105 -9.56 -2.95 -18.69
C TYR A 105 -10.75 -3.21 -17.77
N ILE A 106 -10.60 -2.94 -16.47
CA ILE A 106 -11.68 -3.16 -15.49
C ILE A 106 -12.90 -2.26 -15.80
N ASN A 107 -12.66 -1.01 -16.17
CA ASN A 107 -13.75 -0.07 -16.47
C ASN A 107 -14.57 -0.47 -17.70
N VAL A 108 -13.93 -1.09 -18.69
CA VAL A 108 -14.57 -1.46 -19.97
C VAL A 108 -15.22 -2.84 -19.90
N LEU A 109 -14.54 -3.81 -19.32
CA LEU A 109 -14.93 -5.22 -19.40
C LEU A 109 -15.31 -5.81 -18.02
N GLY A 110 -14.91 -5.19 -16.93
CA GLY A 110 -15.03 -5.75 -15.59
C GLY A 110 -14.00 -6.86 -15.31
N LEU A 111 -14.04 -7.40 -14.10
CA LEU A 111 -13.29 -8.60 -13.76
C LEU A 111 -14.10 -9.85 -14.16
N PRO A 112 -13.46 -10.92 -14.65
CA PRO A 112 -14.13 -12.18 -14.89
C PRO A 112 -14.78 -12.72 -13.61
N GLU A 113 -15.91 -13.42 -13.76
CA GLU A 113 -16.56 -14.06 -12.63
C GLU A 113 -15.62 -15.05 -11.94
N GLY A 114 -15.63 -15.06 -10.61
CA GLY A 114 -14.76 -15.92 -9.82
C GLY A 114 -13.32 -15.43 -9.64
N VAL A 115 -12.95 -14.28 -10.21
CA VAL A 115 -11.61 -13.69 -10.08
C VAL A 115 -11.65 -12.44 -9.23
N ASP A 116 -10.74 -12.34 -8.26
CA ASP A 116 -10.45 -11.13 -7.52
C ASP A 116 -9.11 -10.55 -7.96
N LEU A 117 -9.06 -9.23 -8.16
CA LEU A 117 -7.83 -8.50 -8.38
C LEU A 117 -7.50 -7.68 -7.13
N ILE A 118 -6.30 -7.85 -6.60
CA ILE A 118 -5.84 -7.16 -5.39
C ILE A 118 -4.51 -6.47 -5.67
N ALA A 119 -4.40 -5.19 -5.38
CA ALA A 119 -3.12 -4.49 -5.34
C ALA A 119 -2.47 -4.61 -3.96
N VAL A 120 -1.16 -4.81 -3.93
CA VAL A 120 -0.32 -4.70 -2.73
C VAL A 120 0.66 -3.55 -2.96
N ALA A 121 0.36 -2.39 -2.38
CA ALA A 121 1.26 -1.23 -2.40
C ALA A 121 2.35 -1.44 -1.36
N THR A 122 3.59 -1.61 -1.81
CA THR A 122 4.74 -1.95 -0.95
C THR A 122 5.97 -1.11 -1.29
N SER A 123 7.06 -1.28 -0.55
CA SER A 123 8.27 -0.45 -0.71
C SER A 123 7.97 1.05 -0.69
N ILE A 124 7.08 1.44 0.21
CA ILE A 124 6.57 2.81 0.34
C ILE A 124 7.70 3.72 0.85
N ASP A 125 7.93 4.83 0.14
CA ASP A 125 8.98 5.79 0.45
C ASP A 125 8.44 7.23 0.33
N LYS A 126 8.33 7.92 1.46
CA LYS A 126 7.78 9.28 1.54
C LYS A 126 8.59 10.33 0.79
N SER A 127 9.85 10.04 0.47
CA SER A 127 10.73 10.95 -0.26
C SER A 127 10.57 10.86 -1.78
N ARG A 128 9.79 9.88 -2.26
CA ARG A 128 9.62 9.61 -3.67
C ARG A 128 8.30 10.17 -4.19
N GLU A 129 8.22 10.34 -5.51
CA GLU A 129 7.01 10.80 -6.19
C GLU A 129 5.79 9.92 -5.93
N ASN A 130 4.60 10.46 -6.10
CA ASN A 130 3.32 9.80 -5.89
C ASN A 130 3.08 9.28 -4.45
N TYR A 131 3.79 9.83 -3.47
CA TYR A 131 3.47 9.62 -2.06
C TYR A 131 2.31 10.54 -1.61
N PRO A 132 1.38 10.06 -0.79
CA PRO A 132 1.21 8.68 -0.38
C PRO A 132 0.60 7.82 -1.50
N PRO A 133 0.85 6.50 -1.52
CA PRO A 133 0.30 5.59 -2.53
C PRO A 133 -1.23 5.55 -2.55
N THR A 134 -1.91 5.90 -1.45
CA THR A 134 -3.36 6.07 -1.40
C THR A 134 -3.85 7.12 -2.40
N ASP A 135 -3.26 8.31 -2.36
CA ASP A 135 -3.62 9.42 -3.24
C ASP A 135 -3.27 9.12 -4.70
N TRP A 136 -2.15 8.42 -4.92
CA TRP A 136 -1.77 7.97 -6.25
C TRP A 136 -2.82 7.02 -6.83
N LEU A 137 -3.15 5.93 -6.15
CA LEU A 137 -4.16 4.97 -6.61
C LEU A 137 -5.53 5.61 -6.82
N GLN A 138 -5.93 6.56 -5.96
CA GLN A 138 -7.17 7.33 -6.13
C GLN A 138 -7.14 8.19 -7.39
N ARG A 139 -6.02 8.89 -7.69
CA ARG A 139 -5.88 9.69 -8.90
C ARG A 139 -5.94 8.85 -10.18
N GLU A 140 -5.39 7.65 -10.13
CA GLU A 140 -5.47 6.68 -11.25
C GLU A 140 -6.85 6.01 -11.35
N GLY A 141 -7.76 6.31 -10.43
CA GLY A 141 -9.10 5.73 -10.40
C GLY A 141 -9.14 4.26 -10.02
N TRP A 142 -8.09 3.74 -9.34
CA TRP A 142 -8.00 2.32 -8.97
C TRP A 142 -9.21 1.89 -8.15
N SER A 143 -9.98 0.93 -8.67
CA SER A 143 -11.27 0.50 -8.11
C SER A 143 -11.23 -0.86 -7.40
N SER A 144 -10.16 -1.64 -7.63
CA SER A 144 -9.99 -2.94 -6.95
C SER A 144 -9.42 -2.75 -5.53
N PRO A 145 -9.60 -3.72 -4.62
CA PRO A 145 -8.98 -3.68 -3.31
C PRO A 145 -7.47 -3.42 -3.37
N ALA A 146 -6.96 -2.59 -2.46
CA ALA A 146 -5.53 -2.32 -2.32
C ALA A 146 -5.12 -2.39 -0.86
N ILE A 147 -4.07 -3.15 -0.55
CA ILE A 147 -3.47 -3.31 0.78
C ILE A 147 -2.13 -2.57 0.81
N PHE A 148 -1.82 -1.92 1.94
CA PHE A 148 -0.62 -1.11 2.10
C PHE A 148 0.39 -1.83 3.01
N ASP A 149 1.36 -2.49 2.37
CA ASP A 149 2.39 -3.34 2.99
C ASP A 149 3.61 -2.49 3.40
N LEU A 150 3.48 -1.77 4.52
CA LEU A 150 4.47 -0.81 5.02
C LEU A 150 5.82 -1.45 5.31
N ASN A 151 5.81 -2.63 5.92
CA ASN A 151 7.00 -3.33 6.39
C ASN A 151 7.52 -4.38 5.39
N LYS A 152 6.91 -4.46 4.21
CA LYS A 152 7.26 -5.44 3.15
C LYS A 152 7.06 -6.89 3.58
N GLU A 153 6.15 -7.16 4.50
CA GLU A 153 5.91 -8.50 5.01
C GLU A 153 5.25 -9.40 3.96
N ILE A 154 4.23 -8.87 3.27
CA ILE A 154 3.58 -9.58 2.16
C ILE A 154 4.54 -9.72 0.99
N ALA A 155 5.23 -8.63 0.61
CA ALA A 155 6.21 -8.64 -0.47
C ALA A 155 7.30 -9.70 -0.26
N LYS A 156 7.81 -9.81 0.96
CA LYS A 156 8.81 -10.81 1.34
C LYS A 156 8.26 -12.23 1.27
N ALA A 157 7.05 -12.46 1.78
CA ALA A 157 6.42 -13.77 1.75
C ALA A 157 6.14 -14.26 0.32
N TYR A 158 5.87 -13.34 -0.60
CA TYR A 158 5.61 -13.64 -2.00
C TYR A 158 6.86 -13.62 -2.89
N GLY A 159 8.04 -13.44 -2.31
CA GLY A 159 9.30 -13.50 -3.05
C GLY A 159 9.46 -12.41 -4.10
N LEU A 160 8.96 -11.19 -3.82
CA LEU A 160 9.07 -10.02 -4.70
C LEU A 160 10.53 -9.66 -4.99
N THR A 161 10.89 -9.51 -6.26
CA THR A 161 12.24 -9.11 -6.70
C THR A 161 12.27 -7.88 -7.60
N ALA A 162 11.18 -7.59 -8.34
CA ALA A 162 11.10 -6.45 -9.25
C ALA A 162 9.64 -5.98 -9.39
N PHE A 163 9.42 -4.75 -9.91
CA PHE A 163 8.10 -4.13 -10.07
C PHE A 163 7.74 -3.86 -11.53
N PRO A 164 6.42 -3.89 -11.86
CA PRO A 164 5.35 -4.52 -11.09
C PRO A 164 5.59 -6.03 -10.99
N TYR A 165 5.02 -6.67 -9.96
CA TYR A 165 5.12 -8.10 -9.80
C TYR A 165 3.73 -8.70 -9.68
N TRP A 166 3.45 -9.70 -10.49
CA TRP A 166 2.16 -10.37 -10.56
C TRP A 166 2.26 -11.79 -10.02
N VAL A 167 1.26 -12.17 -9.23
CA VAL A 167 1.05 -13.54 -8.78
C VAL A 167 -0.38 -13.93 -9.08
N PHE A 168 -0.55 -15.03 -9.80
CA PHE A 168 -1.83 -15.61 -10.14
C PHE A 168 -2.04 -16.87 -9.31
N ILE A 169 -3.15 -16.95 -8.62
CA ILE A 169 -3.50 -18.00 -7.66
C ILE A 169 -4.83 -18.59 -8.07
N ASP A 170 -4.89 -19.92 -8.17
CA ASP A 170 -6.11 -20.65 -8.54
C ASP A 170 -7.18 -20.62 -7.42
N LYS A 171 -8.36 -21.17 -7.70
CA LYS A 171 -9.48 -21.23 -6.74
C LYS A 171 -9.21 -22.12 -5.52
N ASP A 172 -8.22 -23.03 -5.60
CA ASP A 172 -7.77 -23.88 -4.51
C ASP A 172 -6.66 -23.21 -3.68
N PHE A 173 -6.30 -21.96 -4.05
CA PHE A 173 -5.30 -21.13 -3.42
C PHE A 173 -3.86 -21.60 -3.62
N ASN A 174 -3.56 -22.20 -4.77
CA ASN A 174 -2.20 -22.56 -5.18
C ASN A 174 -1.66 -21.55 -6.19
N ILE A 175 -0.34 -21.35 -6.18
CA ILE A 175 0.35 -20.49 -7.15
C ILE A 175 0.21 -21.11 -8.55
N LEU A 176 -0.43 -20.40 -9.46
CA LEU A 176 -0.60 -20.80 -10.85
C LEU A 176 0.51 -20.24 -11.75
N ALA A 177 0.87 -18.98 -11.54
CA ALA A 177 1.92 -18.32 -12.29
C ALA A 177 2.44 -17.08 -11.53
N ARG A 178 3.68 -16.68 -11.83
CA ARG A 178 4.27 -15.42 -11.38
C ARG A 178 5.01 -14.73 -12.52
N ARG A 179 5.06 -13.40 -12.48
CA ARG A 179 5.87 -12.65 -13.44
C ARG A 179 6.23 -11.26 -12.90
N THR A 180 7.34 -10.71 -13.40
CA THR A 180 7.71 -9.31 -13.20
C THR A 180 7.53 -8.50 -14.49
N GLY A 181 7.47 -7.18 -14.34
CA GLY A 181 7.32 -6.25 -15.47
C GLY A 181 5.88 -6.07 -15.93
N ASN A 182 5.68 -5.09 -16.82
CA ASN A 182 4.36 -4.73 -17.31
C ASN A 182 3.70 -5.87 -18.08
N ILE A 183 2.38 -5.97 -17.92
CA ILE A 183 1.54 -6.82 -18.78
C ILE A 183 1.06 -5.96 -19.95
N PRO A 184 1.31 -6.37 -21.21
CA PRO A 184 0.72 -5.71 -22.36
C PRO A 184 -0.80 -5.64 -22.26
N GLN A 185 -1.40 -4.53 -22.69
CA GLN A 185 -2.83 -4.28 -22.55
C GLN A 185 -3.72 -5.40 -23.11
N ASP A 186 -3.34 -5.93 -24.25
CA ASP A 186 -4.03 -7.04 -24.92
C ASP A 186 -3.91 -8.36 -24.17
N LEU A 187 -2.92 -8.50 -23.29
CA LEU A 187 -2.69 -9.72 -22.49
C LEU A 187 -3.36 -9.67 -21.11
N VAL A 188 -3.67 -8.49 -20.57
CA VAL A 188 -4.33 -8.36 -19.24
C VAL A 188 -5.61 -9.20 -19.20
N GLY A 189 -6.49 -8.98 -20.17
CA GLY A 189 -7.76 -9.70 -20.25
C GLY A 189 -7.59 -11.21 -20.46
N GLN A 190 -6.63 -11.61 -21.30
CA GLN A 190 -6.35 -13.03 -21.55
C GLN A 190 -5.90 -13.74 -20.27
N LEU A 191 -5.01 -13.13 -19.49
CA LEU A 191 -4.53 -13.70 -18.24
C LEU A 191 -5.63 -13.79 -17.16
N LEU A 192 -6.46 -12.75 -17.03
CA LEU A 192 -7.56 -12.75 -16.06
C LEU A 192 -8.67 -13.76 -16.46
N ASN A 193 -8.99 -13.90 -17.74
CA ASN A 193 -9.94 -14.91 -18.21
C ASN A 193 -9.39 -16.33 -18.03
N ALA A 194 -8.12 -16.56 -18.39
CA ALA A 194 -7.49 -17.87 -18.18
C ALA A 194 -7.43 -18.25 -16.68
N LEU A 195 -7.30 -17.24 -15.78
CA LEU A 195 -7.35 -17.46 -14.34
C LEU A 195 -8.73 -17.87 -13.87
N ALA A 196 -9.81 -17.37 -14.48
CA ALA A 196 -11.19 -17.75 -14.16
C ALA A 196 -11.53 -19.22 -14.51
N GLU A 197 -10.79 -19.81 -15.44
CA GLU A 197 -10.99 -21.19 -15.91
C GLU A 197 -10.31 -22.23 -15.02
N ASN A 198 -9.41 -21.80 -14.10
CA ASN A 198 -8.63 -22.65 -13.19
C ASN A 198 -9.17 -22.59 -11.75
#